data_0fd0cecae0f5075504acb7939dfc2e4f
#
_entry.id   0fd0cecae0f5075504acb7939dfc2e4f
#
_cell.length_a   1.000
_cell.length_b   1.000
_cell.length_c   1.000
_cell.angle_alpha   90.00
_cell.angle_beta   90.00
_cell.angle_gamma   90.00
#
_symmetry.space_group_name_H-M   'P 1'
#
loop_
_entity.id
_entity.type
_entity.pdbx_description
1 polymer ?
#
loop_
_entity_poly.entity_id
_entity_poly.type
_entity_poly.pdbx_seq_one_letter_code
_entity_poly.pdbx_strand_id
1 'polypeptide(L)'
;EYIFITGSTGKLGKTICEVFAEMGENIILHYFNSDKKIKIISEDIKNRFPKISIIKIKIDLSSLYSVSYFSKNIFYKYKIKGLVNNASFFEKDGKSLNANFLNENLNIHFRNPVTLISCLINSDSKNRFVINITDKNLSEDGYNSYNKSKLLLSEYSKNMNFDNEKISIKEFKPGKVLPSKNEEISLLKFKQEF
;
A
#
# COMPACT_ATOMS: atom_id res chain seq x y z
N GLU A 1 1.22 -9.00 16.35
CA GLU A 1 0.61 -7.97 15.47
C GLU A 1 1.23 -8.04 14.09
N TYR A 2 0.56 -7.47 13.07
CA TYR A 2 0.95 -7.58 11.67
C TYR A 2 1.08 -6.20 11.02
N ILE A 3 1.92 -6.14 9.98
CA ILE A 3 1.95 -5.04 9.01
C ILE A 3 1.23 -5.49 7.74
N PHE A 4 0.17 -4.78 7.35
CA PHE A 4 -0.59 -5.07 6.13
C PHE A 4 -0.06 -4.23 4.97
N ILE A 5 0.45 -4.89 3.92
CA ILE A 5 1.12 -4.25 2.80
C ILE A 5 0.33 -4.51 1.52
N THR A 6 -0.24 -3.46 0.93
CA THR A 6 -0.98 -3.59 -0.33
C THR A 6 -0.03 -3.60 -1.54
N GLY A 7 -0.37 -4.38 -2.58
CA GLY A 7 0.45 -4.47 -3.79
C GLY A 7 1.83 -5.11 -3.58
N SER A 8 1.92 -6.13 -2.71
CA SER A 8 3.18 -6.81 -2.32
C SER A 8 3.93 -7.46 -3.48
N THR A 9 3.29 -7.69 -4.62
CA THR A 9 3.92 -8.28 -5.82
C THR A 9 4.57 -7.25 -6.74
N GLY A 10 4.34 -5.96 -6.51
CA GLY A 10 5.06 -4.87 -7.19
C GLY A 10 6.52 -4.83 -6.77
N LYS A 11 7.38 -4.14 -7.54
CA LYS A 11 8.81 -4.00 -7.19
C LYS A 11 9.00 -3.37 -5.82
N LEU A 12 8.45 -2.17 -5.62
CA LEU A 12 8.51 -1.47 -4.33
C LEU A 12 7.80 -2.26 -3.22
N GLY A 13 6.64 -2.88 -3.52
CA GLY A 13 5.89 -3.69 -2.56
C GLY A 13 6.70 -4.87 -2.03
N LYS A 14 7.41 -5.61 -2.91
CA LYS A 14 8.33 -6.69 -2.49
C LYS A 14 9.40 -6.16 -1.53
N THR A 15 10.03 -5.06 -1.88
CA THR A 15 11.05 -4.41 -1.07
C THR A 15 10.54 -3.99 0.31
N ILE A 16 9.36 -3.37 0.36
CA ILE A 16 8.72 -2.98 1.63
C ILE A 16 8.48 -4.23 2.50
N CYS A 17 8.01 -5.32 1.90
CA CYS A 17 7.83 -6.59 2.61
C CYS A 17 9.15 -7.12 3.20
N GLU A 18 10.24 -7.06 2.45
CA GLU A 18 11.57 -7.48 2.89
C GLU A 18 12.09 -6.62 4.04
N VAL A 19 11.89 -5.30 3.98
CA VAL A 19 12.30 -4.37 5.05
C VAL A 19 11.58 -4.70 6.36
N PHE A 20 10.26 -4.85 6.35
CA PHE A 20 9.53 -5.21 7.56
C PHE A 20 9.87 -6.61 8.07
N ALA A 21 10.11 -7.56 7.17
CA ALA A 21 10.56 -8.90 7.55
C ALA A 21 11.94 -8.89 8.22
N GLU A 22 12.88 -8.07 7.70
CA GLU A 22 14.22 -7.86 8.28
C GLU A 22 14.13 -7.24 9.68
N MET A 23 13.15 -6.36 9.93
CA MET A 23 12.86 -5.78 11.25
C MET A 23 12.19 -6.79 12.22
N GLY A 24 11.89 -8.01 11.77
CA GLY A 24 11.25 -9.06 12.57
C GLY A 24 9.72 -8.93 12.65
N GLU A 25 9.10 -8.10 11.83
CA GLU A 25 7.67 -7.90 11.83
C GLU A 25 6.91 -9.01 11.10
N ASN A 26 5.77 -9.42 11.64
CA ASN A 26 4.84 -10.28 10.91
C ASN A 26 4.14 -9.46 9.82
N ILE A 27 3.95 -10.05 8.64
CA ILE A 27 3.46 -9.34 7.48
C ILE A 27 2.25 -10.01 6.84
N ILE A 28 1.33 -9.19 6.36
CA ILE A 28 0.21 -9.60 5.50
C ILE A 28 0.48 -9.07 4.11
N LEU A 29 0.68 -9.99 3.17
CA LEU A 29 0.99 -9.71 1.77
C LEU A 29 -0.30 -9.66 0.95
N HIS A 30 -0.71 -8.46 0.53
CA HIS A 30 -1.84 -8.33 -0.39
C HIS A 30 -1.38 -8.40 -1.84
N TYR A 31 -2.17 -9.11 -2.65
CA TYR A 31 -2.02 -9.21 -4.10
C TYR A 31 -3.40 -9.32 -4.78
N PHE A 32 -3.44 -9.18 -6.12
CA PHE A 32 -4.66 -9.40 -6.91
C PHE A 32 -4.45 -10.50 -7.95
N ASN A 33 -3.76 -10.23 -9.08
CA ASN A 33 -3.65 -11.16 -10.22
C ASN A 33 -2.31 -11.93 -10.30
N SER A 34 -1.50 -11.91 -9.26
CA SER A 34 -0.12 -12.41 -9.30
C SER A 34 0.08 -13.63 -8.39
N ASP A 35 -0.77 -14.66 -8.51
CA ASP A 35 -0.77 -15.85 -7.64
C ASP A 35 0.60 -16.57 -7.61
N LYS A 36 1.26 -16.74 -8.76
CA LYS A 36 2.59 -17.37 -8.82
C LYS A 36 3.66 -16.51 -8.16
N LYS A 37 3.63 -15.19 -8.41
CA LYS A 37 4.63 -14.26 -7.91
C LYS A 37 4.55 -14.10 -6.39
N ILE A 38 3.34 -14.01 -5.82
CA ILE A 38 3.17 -13.90 -4.37
C ILE A 38 3.65 -15.16 -3.64
N LYS A 39 3.49 -16.33 -4.24
CA LYS A 39 4.00 -17.59 -3.67
C LYS A 39 5.53 -17.53 -3.57
N ILE A 40 6.22 -17.19 -4.67
CA ILE A 40 7.68 -17.08 -4.71
C ILE A 40 8.18 -16.06 -3.68
N ILE A 41 7.58 -14.87 -3.63
CA ILE A 41 7.96 -13.81 -2.68
C ILE A 41 7.77 -14.27 -1.23
N SER A 42 6.64 -14.90 -0.93
CA SER A 42 6.38 -15.36 0.44
C SER A 42 7.31 -16.48 0.89
N GLU A 43 7.70 -17.38 -0.01
CA GLU A 43 8.66 -18.45 0.25
C GLU A 43 10.08 -17.89 0.45
N ASP A 44 10.52 -16.99 -0.41
CA ASP A 44 11.83 -16.31 -0.30
C ASP A 44 11.96 -15.57 1.04
N ILE A 45 10.98 -14.75 1.38
CA ILE A 45 10.97 -14.02 2.66
C ILE A 45 10.96 -14.99 3.85
N LYS A 46 10.14 -16.05 3.80
CA LYS A 46 10.06 -17.03 4.88
C LYS A 46 11.35 -17.80 5.09
N ASN A 47 12.07 -18.12 4.02
CA ASN A 47 13.37 -18.79 4.10
C ASN A 47 14.44 -17.89 4.73
N ARG A 48 14.45 -16.61 4.39
CA ARG A 48 15.39 -15.63 4.94
C ARG A 48 15.06 -15.19 6.37
N PHE A 49 13.77 -15.14 6.70
CA PHE A 49 13.26 -14.69 8.00
C PHE A 49 12.31 -15.71 8.62
N PRO A 50 12.80 -16.87 9.09
CA PRO A 50 11.95 -17.99 9.50
C PRO A 50 11.10 -17.73 10.75
N LYS A 51 11.44 -16.72 11.56
CA LYS A 51 10.74 -16.41 12.81
C LYS A 51 9.44 -15.63 12.62
N ILE A 52 9.27 -14.90 11.51
CA ILE A 52 8.08 -14.09 11.27
C ILE A 52 6.91 -14.94 10.73
N SER A 53 5.70 -14.47 10.96
CA SER A 53 4.48 -15.01 10.34
C SER A 53 4.13 -14.24 9.07
N ILE A 54 3.78 -14.98 8.00
CA ILE A 54 3.42 -14.41 6.70
C ILE A 54 2.03 -14.91 6.31
N ILE A 55 1.14 -13.98 6.00
CA ILE A 55 -0.21 -14.25 5.52
C ILE A 55 -0.34 -13.68 4.11
N LYS A 56 -0.99 -14.41 3.21
CA LYS A 56 -1.28 -13.96 1.84
C LYS A 56 -2.77 -13.68 1.70
N ILE A 57 -3.13 -12.52 1.16
CA ILE A 57 -4.53 -12.11 0.99
C ILE A 57 -4.74 -11.62 -0.44
N LYS A 58 -5.72 -12.22 -1.11
CA LYS A 58 -6.13 -11.83 -2.46
C LYS A 58 -7.37 -10.94 -2.38
N ILE A 59 -7.24 -9.68 -2.82
CA ILE A 59 -8.35 -8.72 -2.89
C ILE A 59 -8.19 -7.89 -4.16
N ASP A 60 -9.33 -7.57 -4.80
CA ASP A 60 -9.39 -6.56 -5.86
C ASP A 60 -9.58 -5.17 -5.24
N LEU A 61 -8.55 -4.33 -5.29
CA LEU A 61 -8.62 -2.95 -4.81
C LEU A 61 -9.31 -1.98 -5.77
N SER A 62 -9.72 -2.40 -6.96
CA SER A 62 -10.60 -1.61 -7.81
C SER A 62 -12.07 -1.67 -7.35
N SER A 63 -12.44 -2.69 -6.57
CA SER A 63 -13.78 -2.95 -6.07
C SER A 63 -13.97 -2.41 -4.65
N LEU A 64 -14.83 -1.40 -4.48
CA LEU A 64 -15.22 -0.88 -3.16
C LEU A 64 -15.93 -1.94 -2.31
N TYR A 65 -16.78 -2.76 -2.94
CA TYR A 65 -17.50 -3.83 -2.24
C TYR A 65 -16.54 -4.87 -1.68
N SER A 66 -15.62 -5.36 -2.51
CA SER A 66 -14.63 -6.36 -2.09
C SER A 66 -13.81 -5.84 -0.91
N VAL A 67 -13.31 -4.61 -0.97
CA VAL A 67 -12.50 -4.04 0.11
C VAL A 67 -13.32 -3.83 1.38
N SER A 68 -14.52 -3.29 1.29
CA SER A 68 -15.39 -3.08 2.47
C SER A 68 -15.74 -4.39 3.18
N TYR A 69 -16.00 -5.46 2.43
CA TYR A 69 -16.29 -6.76 3.00
C TYR A 69 -15.04 -7.42 3.62
N PHE A 70 -13.93 -7.43 2.89
CA PHE A 70 -12.69 -8.07 3.35
C PHE A 70 -12.00 -7.30 4.47
N SER A 71 -12.01 -5.97 4.44
CA SER A 71 -11.31 -5.17 5.44
C SER A 71 -11.84 -5.42 6.85
N LYS A 72 -13.16 -5.44 7.02
CA LYS A 72 -13.77 -5.75 8.32
C LYS A 72 -13.31 -7.12 8.84
N ASN A 73 -13.34 -8.14 7.99
CA ASN A 73 -12.94 -9.50 8.38
C ASN A 73 -11.45 -9.60 8.69
N ILE A 74 -10.58 -8.96 7.91
CA ILE A 74 -9.13 -9.00 8.09
C ILE A 74 -8.71 -8.29 9.38
N PHE A 75 -9.22 -7.08 9.61
CA PHE A 75 -8.89 -6.30 10.80
C PHE A 75 -9.48 -6.91 12.08
N TYR A 76 -10.61 -7.60 11.98
CA TYR A 76 -11.15 -8.38 13.09
C TYR A 76 -10.31 -9.65 13.39
N LYS A 77 -9.89 -10.36 12.34
CA LYS A 77 -9.17 -11.64 12.46
C LYS A 77 -7.72 -11.48 12.89
N TYR A 78 -7.06 -10.43 12.43
CA TYR A 78 -5.64 -10.19 12.64
C TYR A 78 -5.41 -8.87 13.37
N LYS A 79 -4.54 -8.87 14.38
CA LYS A 79 -4.11 -7.64 15.04
C LYS A 79 -3.16 -6.88 14.12
N ILE A 80 -3.68 -5.94 13.34
CA ILE A 80 -2.91 -5.12 12.41
C ILE A 80 -2.53 -3.82 13.10
N LYS A 81 -1.22 -3.56 13.26
CA LYS A 81 -0.69 -2.31 13.81
C LYS A 81 -0.18 -1.34 12.73
N GLY A 82 0.20 -1.86 11.58
CA GLY A 82 0.73 -1.06 10.46
C GLY A 82 0.00 -1.34 9.16
N LEU A 83 -0.22 -0.28 8.38
CA LEU A 83 -0.81 -0.35 7.03
C LEU A 83 0.10 0.38 6.06
N VAL A 84 0.48 -0.30 4.97
CA VAL A 84 1.20 0.32 3.86
C VAL A 84 0.33 0.31 2.61
N ASN A 85 -0.20 1.46 2.24
CA ASN A 85 -0.95 1.67 1.01
C ASN A 85 0.02 1.88 -0.16
N ASN A 86 0.49 0.76 -0.73
CA ASN A 86 1.47 0.73 -1.81
C ASN A 86 0.87 0.27 -3.16
N ALA A 87 -0.25 -0.44 -3.17
CA ALA A 87 -0.88 -0.87 -4.42
C ALA A 87 -1.08 0.31 -5.37
N SER A 88 -0.77 0.09 -6.64
CA SER A 88 -0.86 1.13 -7.66
C SER A 88 -1.21 0.53 -9.01
N PHE A 89 -1.96 1.30 -9.79
CA PHE A 89 -2.33 1.07 -11.16
C PHE A 89 -1.84 2.28 -11.97
N PHE A 90 -0.84 2.08 -12.81
CA PHE A 90 -0.18 3.16 -13.56
C PHE A 90 -0.30 2.90 -15.05
N GLU A 91 -1.37 3.41 -15.64
CA GLU A 91 -1.63 3.37 -17.07
C GLU A 91 -2.08 4.75 -17.57
N LYS A 92 -1.84 5.02 -18.87
CA LYS A 92 -2.25 6.28 -19.51
C LYS A 92 -3.76 6.35 -19.62
N ASP A 93 -4.29 7.54 -19.39
CA ASP A 93 -5.67 7.86 -19.77
C ASP A 93 -5.82 7.72 -21.29
N GLY A 94 -6.98 7.25 -21.73
CA GLY A 94 -7.32 7.21 -23.15
C GLY A 94 -7.51 8.59 -23.74
N LYS A 95 -7.72 8.65 -25.07
CA LYS A 95 -7.94 9.91 -25.80
C LYS A 95 -9.20 10.67 -25.38
N SER A 96 -10.15 10.00 -24.74
CA SER A 96 -11.40 10.58 -24.24
C SER A 96 -11.55 10.31 -22.75
N LEU A 97 -12.29 11.19 -22.06
CA LEU A 97 -12.63 11.01 -20.66
C LEU A 97 -13.38 9.67 -20.46
N ASN A 98 -12.83 8.81 -19.60
CA ASN A 98 -13.41 7.54 -19.25
C ASN A 98 -13.70 7.50 -17.74
N ALA A 99 -14.97 7.63 -17.37
CA ALA A 99 -15.39 7.66 -15.98
C ALA A 99 -15.07 6.35 -15.23
N ASN A 100 -15.13 5.20 -15.90
CA ASN A 100 -14.80 3.91 -15.28
C ASN A 100 -13.29 3.84 -14.96
N PHE A 101 -12.44 4.28 -15.88
CA PHE A 101 -11.00 4.33 -15.68
C PHE A 101 -10.61 5.29 -14.54
N LEU A 102 -11.24 6.48 -14.49
CA LEU A 102 -11.06 7.41 -13.38
C LEU A 102 -11.52 6.78 -12.05
N ASN A 103 -12.69 6.14 -12.03
CA ASN A 103 -13.20 5.50 -10.81
C ASN A 103 -12.30 4.35 -10.34
N GLU A 104 -11.74 3.55 -11.24
CA GLU A 104 -10.76 2.50 -10.92
C GLU A 104 -9.53 3.09 -10.24
N ASN A 105 -8.93 4.15 -10.80
CA ASN A 105 -7.81 4.88 -10.20
C ASN A 105 -8.17 5.44 -8.82
N LEU A 106 -9.34 6.09 -8.69
CA LEU A 106 -9.82 6.61 -7.41
C LEU A 106 -10.03 5.51 -6.37
N ASN A 107 -10.54 4.35 -6.78
CA ASN A 107 -10.75 3.24 -5.86
C ASN A 107 -9.41 2.67 -5.36
N ILE A 108 -8.46 2.42 -6.25
CA ILE A 108 -7.17 1.82 -5.91
C ILE A 108 -6.30 2.78 -5.09
N HIS A 109 -6.25 4.07 -5.47
CA HIS A 109 -5.28 5.00 -4.90
C HIS A 109 -5.83 5.88 -3.77
N PHE A 110 -7.16 5.99 -3.62
CA PHE A 110 -7.74 6.88 -2.63
C PHE A 110 -8.85 6.24 -1.78
N ARG A 111 -9.99 5.84 -2.38
CA ARG A 111 -11.16 5.39 -1.60
C ARG A 111 -10.88 4.15 -0.75
N ASN A 112 -10.24 3.13 -1.34
CA ASN A 112 -9.92 1.91 -0.62
C ASN A 112 -8.76 2.06 0.37
N PRO A 113 -7.67 2.80 0.09
CA PRO A 113 -6.75 3.25 1.13
C PRO A 113 -7.42 3.91 2.33
N VAL A 114 -8.34 4.87 2.11
CA VAL A 114 -9.09 5.54 3.19
C VAL A 114 -9.97 4.54 3.96
N THR A 115 -10.62 3.60 3.28
CA THR A 115 -11.40 2.53 3.93
C THR A 115 -10.51 1.67 4.83
N LEU A 116 -9.34 1.27 4.37
CA LEU A 116 -8.38 0.49 5.16
C LEU A 116 -7.83 1.28 6.35
N ILE A 117 -7.55 2.57 6.17
CA ILE A 117 -7.15 3.48 7.27
C ILE A 117 -8.25 3.55 8.33
N SER A 118 -9.51 3.73 7.91
CA SER A 118 -10.65 3.74 8.84
C SER A 118 -10.76 2.45 9.64
N CYS A 119 -10.56 1.29 9.01
CA CYS A 119 -10.55 0.01 9.73
C CYS A 119 -9.39 -0.08 10.74
N LEU A 120 -8.21 0.43 10.39
CA LEU A 120 -7.07 0.46 11.32
C LEU A 120 -7.33 1.39 12.50
N ILE A 121 -7.90 2.57 12.28
CA ILE A 121 -8.28 3.53 13.35
C ILE A 121 -9.24 2.89 14.34
N ASN A 122 -10.17 2.06 13.87
CA ASN A 122 -11.17 1.39 14.69
C ASN A 122 -10.71 0.02 15.25
N SER A 123 -9.45 -0.38 15.03
CA SER A 123 -8.90 -1.62 15.56
C SER A 123 -8.37 -1.45 17.00
N ASP A 124 -8.20 -2.57 17.71
CA ASP A 124 -7.69 -2.59 19.09
C ASP A 124 -6.16 -2.57 19.18
N SER A 125 -5.43 -2.47 18.08
CA SER A 125 -3.97 -2.45 18.07
C SER A 125 -3.41 -1.16 18.66
N LYS A 126 -2.26 -1.27 19.34
CA LYS A 126 -1.52 -0.12 19.89
C LYS A 126 -0.46 0.37 18.89
N ASN A 127 -0.01 1.61 19.05
CA ASN A 127 1.07 2.20 18.24
C ASN A 127 0.84 2.05 16.74
N ARG A 128 -0.39 2.38 16.29
CA ARG A 128 -0.82 2.22 14.91
C ARG A 128 -0.15 3.24 14.00
N PHE A 129 0.21 2.79 12.80
CA PHE A 129 0.76 3.68 11.80
C PHE A 129 0.26 3.33 10.39
N VAL A 130 0.28 4.34 9.53
CA VAL A 130 0.00 4.23 8.09
C VAL A 130 1.17 4.83 7.31
N ILE A 131 1.56 4.14 6.24
CA ILE A 131 2.46 4.66 5.22
C ILE A 131 1.71 4.70 3.90
N ASN A 132 1.45 5.90 3.39
CA ASN A 132 0.84 6.10 2.09
C ASN A 132 1.93 6.33 1.03
N ILE A 133 2.03 5.41 0.06
CA ILE A 133 2.95 5.56 -1.06
C ILE A 133 2.27 6.42 -2.12
N THR A 134 2.76 7.65 -2.26
CA THR A 134 2.33 8.59 -3.29
C THR A 134 3.41 8.79 -4.36
N ASP A 135 3.44 9.91 -5.06
CA ASP A 135 4.45 10.19 -6.07
C ASP A 135 4.95 11.64 -5.95
N LYS A 136 6.20 11.86 -6.36
CA LYS A 136 6.78 13.21 -6.44
C LYS A 136 6.27 13.99 -7.65
N ASN A 137 6.06 13.31 -8.77
CA ASN A 137 5.71 13.90 -10.05
C ASN A 137 4.26 13.56 -10.41
N LEU A 138 3.31 14.36 -9.91
CA LEU A 138 1.88 14.23 -10.21
C LEU A 138 1.42 15.17 -11.33
N SER A 139 2.30 15.46 -12.28
CA SER A 139 2.04 16.35 -13.44
C SER A 139 2.40 15.70 -14.77
N GLU A 140 2.57 14.40 -14.83
CA GLU A 140 2.91 13.71 -16.09
C GLU A 140 1.71 13.71 -17.04
N ASP A 141 1.91 14.19 -18.26
CA ASP A 141 0.88 14.27 -19.28
C ASP A 141 0.36 12.89 -19.69
N GLY A 142 -0.96 12.80 -19.83
CA GLY A 142 -1.64 11.54 -20.17
C GLY A 142 -1.88 10.60 -18.99
N TYR A 143 -1.63 11.04 -17.73
CA TYR A 143 -1.90 10.28 -16.51
C TYR A 143 -2.80 11.03 -15.52
N ASN A 144 -3.80 11.76 -16.03
CA ASN A 144 -4.66 12.61 -15.20
C ASN A 144 -5.40 11.85 -14.12
N SER A 145 -5.95 10.67 -14.43
CA SER A 145 -6.68 9.83 -13.46
C SER A 145 -5.77 9.36 -12.33
N TYR A 146 -4.56 8.91 -12.67
CA TYR A 146 -3.53 8.53 -11.71
C TYR A 146 -3.11 9.74 -10.85
N ASN A 147 -2.70 10.84 -11.49
CA ASN A 147 -2.21 12.03 -10.80
C ASN A 147 -3.24 12.57 -9.80
N LYS A 148 -4.51 12.70 -10.23
CA LYS A 148 -5.62 13.16 -9.38
C LYS A 148 -5.85 12.25 -8.18
N SER A 149 -5.89 10.94 -8.39
CA SER A 149 -6.14 9.98 -7.31
C SER A 149 -5.01 9.95 -6.28
N LYS A 150 -3.75 10.04 -6.71
CA LYS A 150 -2.58 10.12 -5.81
C LYS A 150 -2.51 11.45 -5.05
N LEU A 151 -2.89 12.56 -5.71
CA LEU A 151 -2.96 13.87 -5.06
C LEU A 151 -3.97 13.87 -3.91
N LEU A 152 -5.16 13.31 -4.14
CA LEU A 152 -6.19 13.18 -3.09
C LEU A 152 -5.68 12.39 -1.88
N LEU A 153 -4.95 11.29 -2.08
CA LEU A 153 -4.36 10.53 -0.97
C LEU A 153 -3.30 11.36 -0.23
N SER A 154 -2.48 12.13 -0.97
CA SER A 154 -1.46 13.01 -0.37
C SER A 154 -2.10 14.10 0.50
N GLU A 155 -3.13 14.77 0.01
CA GLU A 155 -3.88 15.80 0.75
C GLU A 155 -4.58 15.21 1.98
N TYR A 156 -5.23 14.07 1.82
CA TYR A 156 -5.87 13.37 2.92
C TYR A 156 -4.87 13.01 4.04
N SER A 157 -3.69 12.51 3.66
CA SER A 157 -2.64 12.13 4.61
C SER A 157 -2.17 13.31 5.46
N LYS A 158 -2.05 14.49 4.86
CA LYS A 158 -1.64 15.72 5.56
C LYS A 158 -2.70 16.16 6.57
N ASN A 159 -3.98 16.14 6.18
CA ASN A 159 -5.07 16.62 7.01
C ASN A 159 -5.33 15.70 8.20
N MET A 160 -5.21 14.38 8.03
CA MET A 160 -5.47 13.42 9.10
C MET A 160 -4.43 13.45 10.24
N ASN A 161 -3.22 13.93 9.99
CA ASN A 161 -2.20 14.05 11.05
C ASN A 161 -2.54 15.13 12.10
N PHE A 162 -3.45 16.05 11.78
CA PHE A 162 -3.90 17.08 12.74
C PHE A 162 -5.00 16.61 13.70
N ASP A 163 -5.76 15.58 13.30
CA ASP A 163 -6.99 15.22 14.00
C ASP A 163 -6.90 13.93 14.85
N ASN A 164 -5.79 13.18 14.79
CA ASN A 164 -5.76 11.86 15.39
C ASN A 164 -4.45 11.49 16.11
N GLU A 165 -4.37 11.77 17.40
CA GLU A 165 -3.23 11.41 18.26
C GLU A 165 -3.00 9.89 18.41
N LYS A 166 -3.95 9.07 17.98
CA LYS A 166 -3.90 7.60 18.17
C LYS A 166 -3.21 6.85 17.02
N ILE A 167 -2.88 7.54 15.93
CA ILE A 167 -2.30 6.91 14.75
C ILE A 167 -1.32 7.86 14.06
N SER A 168 -0.17 7.35 13.70
CA SER A 168 0.80 8.08 12.88
C SER A 168 0.55 7.82 11.40
N ILE A 169 0.32 8.85 10.60
CA ILE A 169 0.16 8.73 9.15
C ILE A 169 1.33 9.44 8.47
N LYS A 170 2.11 8.69 7.72
CA LYS A 170 3.27 9.19 6.97
C LYS A 170 3.04 9.03 5.47
N GLU A 171 3.56 9.95 4.70
CA GLU A 171 3.60 9.89 3.24
C GLU A 171 5.03 9.57 2.80
N PHE A 172 5.18 8.58 1.91
CA PHE A 172 6.44 8.26 1.28
C PHE A 172 6.35 8.49 -0.23
N LYS A 173 7.30 9.26 -0.78
CA LYS A 173 7.39 9.62 -2.19
C LYS A 173 8.67 9.04 -2.80
N PRO A 174 8.64 7.81 -3.31
CA PRO A 174 9.84 7.11 -3.76
C PRO A 174 10.54 7.77 -4.97
N GLY A 175 9.82 8.57 -5.75
CA GLY A 175 10.26 9.05 -7.05
C GLY A 175 10.13 7.96 -8.14
N LYS A 176 10.80 8.11 -9.28
CA LYS A 176 10.69 7.12 -10.37
C LYS A 176 11.27 5.78 -9.95
N VAL A 177 10.39 4.80 -9.72
CA VAL A 177 10.72 3.39 -9.46
C VAL A 177 10.89 2.67 -10.80
N LEU A 178 11.88 3.09 -11.61
CA LEU A 178 12.22 2.42 -12.86
C LEU A 178 13.28 1.33 -12.61
N PRO A 179 13.40 0.31 -13.48
CA PRO A 179 14.48 -0.66 -13.43
C PRO A 179 15.81 0.03 -13.79
N SER A 180 16.48 0.58 -12.80
CA SER A 180 17.80 1.22 -12.95
C SER A 180 18.41 1.41 -11.56
N LYS A 181 19.65 1.89 -11.49
CA LYS A 181 20.41 2.26 -10.27
C LYS A 181 19.63 3.05 -9.21
N ASN A 182 18.46 3.59 -9.54
CA ASN A 182 17.59 4.33 -8.61
C ASN A 182 16.74 3.41 -7.69
N GLU A 183 16.67 2.10 -7.95
CA GLU A 183 15.95 1.16 -7.05
C GLU A 183 16.62 1.06 -5.69
N GLU A 184 17.95 1.01 -5.65
CA GLU A 184 18.74 0.96 -4.40
C GLU A 184 18.58 2.25 -3.59
N ILE A 185 18.50 3.41 -4.26
CA ILE A 185 18.31 4.70 -3.61
C ILE A 185 16.92 4.82 -2.97
N SER A 186 15.88 4.33 -3.64
CA SER A 186 14.51 4.33 -3.10
C SER A 186 14.37 3.35 -1.94
N LEU A 187 15.07 2.23 -1.99
CA LEU A 187 15.16 1.24 -0.92
C LEU A 187 15.86 1.78 0.31
N LEU A 188 17.04 2.38 0.12
CA LEU A 188 17.81 3.01 1.18
C LEU A 188 17.02 4.13 1.85
N LYS A 189 16.33 4.97 1.09
CA LYS A 189 15.46 6.02 1.64
C LYS A 189 14.31 5.47 2.46
N PHE A 190 13.65 4.41 1.97
CA PHE A 190 12.57 3.77 2.75
C PHE A 190 13.11 3.23 4.07
N LYS A 191 14.26 2.53 4.06
CA LYS A 191 14.91 2.02 5.28
C LYS A 191 15.35 3.13 6.25
N GLN A 192 15.68 4.33 5.75
CA GLN A 192 16.11 5.46 6.59
C GLN A 192 14.95 6.25 7.19
N GLU A 193 13.78 6.23 6.54
CA GLU A 193 12.60 6.99 6.98
C GLU A 193 11.68 6.18 7.93
N PHE A 194 11.83 4.85 7.97
CA PHE A 194 11.02 3.92 8.75
C PHE A 194 11.84 2.83 9.45
#